data_9b316d6895ed447044db81f17a3eaba3
#
_entry.id   9b316d6895ed447044db81f17a3eaba3
#
_cell.length_a   1.000
_cell.length_b   1.000
_cell.length_c   1.000
_cell.angle_alpha   90.00
_cell.angle_beta   90.00
_cell.angle_gamma   90.00
#
_symmetry.space_group_name_H-M   'P 1'
#
loop_
_entity.id
_entity.type
_entity.pdbx_description
1 polymer ?
#
loop_
_entity_poly.entity_id
_entity_poly.type
_entity_poly.pdbx_seq_one_letter_code
_entity_poly.pdbx_strand_id
1 'polypeptide(L)'
;MIGVKGSFTGVLRHADGTEEIVKKDNLVLSAGYDLIFDRLFQIQAGEQYNSNKVLQYIAVGTGTNAPAAEQTKLTTFLAANNAQYFHTAGTKECKLVATFGTGQAIGAITEAAVCYQNGTSAIDNNTHVAFDRVVFPAINKGREDVYTCTFKFVFGELKE
;
A
#
# COMPACT_ATOMS: atom_id res chain seq x y z
N MET A 1 -20.90 12.94 -4.57
CA MET A 1 -20.54 11.67 -3.90
C MET A 1 -19.14 11.82 -3.33
N ILE A 2 -18.94 11.42 -2.09
CA ILE A 2 -17.63 11.45 -1.43
C ILE A 2 -16.91 10.13 -1.68
N GLY A 3 -15.65 10.20 -2.04
CA GLY A 3 -14.86 9.00 -2.31
C GLY A 3 -13.39 9.16 -1.95
N VAL A 4 -12.67 8.07 -2.08
CA VAL A 4 -11.23 7.99 -1.88
C VAL A 4 -10.56 7.68 -3.20
N LYS A 5 -9.65 8.53 -3.61
CA LYS A 5 -8.81 8.29 -4.77
C LYS A 5 -7.38 8.06 -4.33
N GLY A 6 -6.79 6.97 -4.79
CA GLY A 6 -5.41 6.63 -4.51
C GLY A 6 -4.53 6.67 -5.75
N SER A 7 -3.29 7.06 -5.59
CA SER A 7 -2.26 6.98 -6.63
C SER A 7 -0.98 6.40 -6.06
N PHE A 8 -0.23 5.72 -6.92
CA PHE A 8 1.04 5.08 -6.58
C PHE A 8 2.15 5.66 -7.44
N THR A 9 3.28 5.93 -6.81
CA THR A 9 4.55 6.25 -7.48
C THR A 9 5.64 5.35 -6.92
N GLY A 10 6.29 4.58 -7.79
CA GLY A 10 7.45 3.80 -7.46
C GLY A 10 8.69 4.38 -8.16
N VAL A 11 9.78 4.54 -7.44
CA VAL A 11 11.07 5.00 -7.97
C VAL A 11 12.12 3.96 -7.65
N LEU A 12 12.63 3.31 -8.68
CA LEU A 12 13.76 2.40 -8.57
C LEU A 12 15.04 3.16 -8.90
N ARG A 13 15.94 3.22 -7.93
CA ARG A 13 17.25 3.83 -8.08
C ARG A 13 18.32 2.74 -8.17
N HIS A 14 19.05 2.73 -9.28
CA HIS A 14 20.19 1.83 -9.51
C HIS A 14 21.46 2.36 -8.83
N ALA A 15 22.42 1.47 -8.64
CA ALA A 15 23.71 1.82 -8.00
C ALA A 15 24.48 2.91 -8.76
N ASP A 16 24.30 3.02 -10.08
CA ASP A 16 24.91 4.07 -10.91
C ASP A 16 24.19 5.43 -10.83
N GLY A 17 23.10 5.52 -10.05
CA GLY A 17 22.29 6.73 -9.86
C GLY A 17 21.18 6.92 -10.88
N THR A 18 21.04 6.05 -11.88
CA THR A 18 19.91 6.09 -12.81
C THR A 18 18.62 5.64 -12.11
N GLU A 19 17.48 6.15 -12.58
CA GLU A 19 16.17 5.87 -11.98
C GLU A 19 15.17 5.38 -13.01
N GLU A 20 14.31 4.45 -12.58
CA GLU A 20 13.10 4.06 -13.28
C GLU A 20 11.89 4.47 -12.43
N ILE A 21 10.90 5.12 -13.06
CA ILE A 21 9.73 5.63 -12.35
C ILE A 21 8.47 4.99 -12.94
N VAL A 22 7.60 4.51 -12.06
CA VAL A 22 6.25 4.06 -12.41
C VAL A 22 5.23 4.90 -11.65
N LYS A 23 4.17 5.32 -12.35
CA LYS A 23 3.02 6.03 -11.76
C LYS A 23 1.75 5.34 -12.21
N LYS A 24 0.84 5.09 -11.27
CA LYS A 24 -0.41 4.39 -11.54
C LYS A 24 -1.49 4.82 -10.54
N ASP A 25 -2.74 4.89 -11.00
CA ASP A 25 -3.87 4.95 -10.08
C ASP A 25 -4.07 3.56 -9.48
N ASN A 26 -4.42 3.50 -8.20
CA ASN A 26 -4.68 2.25 -7.50
C ASN A 26 -6.18 2.05 -7.25
N LEU A 27 -6.57 0.81 -7.08
CA LEU A 27 -7.92 0.43 -6.69
C LEU A 27 -8.00 0.28 -5.18
N VAL A 28 -8.87 1.06 -4.52
CA VAL A 28 -9.23 0.84 -3.13
C VAL A 28 -10.15 -0.38 -3.06
N LEU A 29 -9.76 -1.37 -2.28
CA LEU A 29 -10.47 -2.64 -2.17
C LEU A 29 -11.69 -2.52 -1.26
N SER A 30 -12.63 -3.46 -1.35
CA SER A 30 -13.78 -3.52 -0.43
C SER A 30 -13.33 -3.61 1.03
N ALA A 31 -12.31 -4.40 1.31
CA ALA A 31 -11.71 -4.48 2.64
C ALA A 31 -11.15 -3.12 3.13
N GLY A 32 -10.70 -2.26 2.21
CA GLY A 32 -10.26 -0.91 2.53
C GLY A 32 -11.41 -0.01 2.98
N TYR A 33 -12.55 -0.07 2.29
CA TYR A 33 -13.74 0.67 2.70
C TYR A 33 -14.28 0.17 4.04
N ASP A 34 -14.30 -1.15 4.25
CA ASP A 34 -14.69 -1.74 5.54
C ASP A 34 -13.82 -1.20 6.67
N LEU A 35 -12.51 -1.11 6.45
CA LEU A 35 -11.58 -0.56 7.44
C LEU A 35 -11.89 0.91 7.76
N ILE A 36 -12.21 1.73 6.75
CA ILE A 36 -12.59 3.14 6.95
C ILE A 36 -13.84 3.23 7.83
N PHE A 37 -14.88 2.47 7.50
CA PHE A 37 -16.13 2.47 8.26
C PHE A 37 -15.92 1.98 9.69
N ASP A 38 -15.17 0.90 9.86
CA ASP A 38 -14.87 0.35 11.19
C ASP A 38 -14.13 1.37 12.06
N ARG A 39 -13.20 2.10 11.46
CA ARG A 39 -12.40 3.10 12.19
C ARG A 39 -13.16 4.36 12.54
N LEU A 40 -14.06 4.80 11.68
CA LEU A 40 -14.78 6.06 11.87
C LEU A 40 -16.09 5.89 12.64
N PHE A 41 -16.78 4.77 12.49
CA PHE A 41 -18.17 4.64 12.92
C PHE A 41 -18.44 3.46 13.86
N GLN A 42 -17.55 2.48 13.93
CA GLN A 42 -17.79 1.32 14.79
C GLN A 42 -17.53 1.67 16.25
N ILE A 43 -18.63 1.87 16.98
CA ILE A 43 -18.63 1.94 18.45
C ILE A 43 -19.29 0.64 18.92
N GLN A 44 -18.50 -0.36 19.24
CA GLN A 44 -19.02 -1.55 19.90
C GLN A 44 -18.79 -1.44 21.40
N ALA A 45 -19.88 -1.46 22.16
CA ALA A 45 -19.82 -1.48 23.61
C ALA A 45 -19.09 -2.75 24.08
N GLY A 46 -17.93 -2.58 24.72
CA GLY A 46 -17.15 -3.68 25.32
C GLY A 46 -16.04 -4.24 24.46
N GLU A 47 -15.90 -3.84 23.19
CA GLU A 47 -14.71 -4.17 22.42
C GLU A 47 -13.66 -3.05 22.53
N GLN A 48 -12.49 -3.44 23.00
CA GLN A 48 -11.34 -2.55 22.93
C GLN A 48 -11.03 -2.25 21.46
N TYR A 49 -10.86 -0.98 21.18
CA TYR A 49 -10.33 -0.49 19.92
C TYR A 49 -9.12 -1.35 19.50
N ASN A 50 -9.28 -2.16 18.46
CA ASN A 50 -8.18 -2.98 17.99
C ASN A 50 -7.14 -2.09 17.31
N SER A 51 -6.16 -1.62 18.09
CA SER A 51 -5.11 -0.73 17.63
C SER A 51 -4.21 -1.35 16.55
N ASN A 52 -4.30 -2.66 16.33
CA ASN A 52 -3.43 -3.39 15.41
C ASN A 52 -3.83 -3.24 13.94
N LYS A 53 -5.03 -2.73 13.64
CA LYS A 53 -5.47 -2.51 12.25
C LYS A 53 -5.12 -1.10 11.76
N VAL A 54 -3.87 -0.71 11.90
CA VAL A 54 -3.37 0.57 11.37
C VAL A 54 -2.64 0.32 10.06
N LEU A 55 -2.96 1.11 9.04
CA LEU A 55 -2.29 1.07 7.75
C LEU A 55 -0.88 1.65 7.89
N GLN A 56 0.07 0.83 8.24
CA GLN A 56 1.45 1.26 8.52
C GLN A 56 2.49 0.53 7.69
N TYR A 57 2.09 -0.29 6.75
CA TYR A 57 3.01 -1.05 5.90
C TYR A 57 2.70 -0.81 4.43
N ILE A 58 3.76 -0.82 3.61
CA ILE A 58 3.65 -0.99 2.17
C ILE A 58 4.24 -2.36 1.84
N ALA A 59 3.45 -3.17 1.16
CA ALA A 59 3.86 -4.47 0.64
C ALA A 59 4.06 -4.39 -0.87
N VAL A 60 5.03 -5.12 -1.38
CA VAL A 60 5.29 -5.30 -2.81
C VAL A 60 5.27 -6.77 -3.17
N GLY A 61 4.94 -7.08 -4.40
CA GLY A 61 4.83 -8.45 -4.87
C GLY A 61 5.06 -8.59 -6.37
N THR A 62 4.88 -9.81 -6.85
CA THR A 62 5.13 -10.22 -8.24
C THR A 62 3.87 -10.70 -8.96
N GLY A 63 2.69 -10.46 -8.41
CA GLY A 63 1.42 -10.77 -9.06
C GLY A 63 1.13 -9.85 -10.23
N THR A 64 0.53 -10.37 -11.30
CA THR A 64 0.29 -9.64 -12.55
C THR A 64 -1.19 -9.53 -12.94
N ASN A 65 -2.08 -10.24 -12.25
CA ASN A 65 -3.52 -10.17 -12.51
C ASN A 65 -4.08 -8.79 -12.15
N ALA A 66 -5.10 -8.35 -12.88
CA ALA A 66 -5.75 -7.07 -12.63
C ALA A 66 -6.29 -6.95 -11.19
N PRO A 67 -6.25 -5.76 -10.58
CA PRO A 67 -6.90 -5.54 -9.27
C PRO A 67 -8.41 -5.78 -9.36
N ALA A 68 -8.96 -6.40 -8.33
CA ALA A 68 -10.39 -6.64 -8.18
C ALA A 68 -10.84 -6.27 -6.76
N ALA A 69 -12.03 -5.69 -6.66
CA ALA A 69 -12.52 -5.08 -5.42
C ALA A 69 -12.59 -6.05 -4.23
N GLU A 70 -12.86 -7.32 -4.48
CA GLU A 70 -12.98 -8.38 -3.47
C GLU A 70 -11.65 -8.94 -2.97
N GLN A 71 -10.53 -8.53 -3.55
CA GLN A 71 -9.21 -8.97 -3.09
C GLN A 71 -8.91 -8.40 -1.71
N THR A 72 -8.21 -9.17 -0.90
CA THR A 72 -7.81 -8.78 0.47
C THR A 72 -6.30 -8.78 0.67
N LYS A 73 -5.55 -9.23 -0.33
CA LYS A 73 -4.10 -9.42 -0.29
C LYS A 73 -3.46 -9.16 -1.64
N LEU A 74 -2.15 -8.99 -1.64
CA LEU A 74 -1.36 -9.14 -2.87
C LEU A 74 -1.50 -10.56 -3.40
N THR A 75 -1.46 -10.71 -4.71
CA THR A 75 -1.52 -12.05 -5.34
C THR A 75 -0.29 -12.86 -5.02
N THR A 76 0.89 -12.25 -5.08
CA THR A 76 2.16 -12.93 -4.79
C THR A 76 3.05 -12.00 -3.97
N PHE A 77 2.93 -12.09 -2.65
CA PHE A 77 3.70 -11.28 -1.70
C PHE A 77 5.21 -11.54 -1.83
N LEU A 78 5.99 -10.48 -1.88
CA LEU A 78 7.45 -10.54 -1.90
C LEU A 78 8.06 -10.00 -0.61
N ALA A 79 7.69 -8.78 -0.22
CA ALA A 79 8.21 -8.11 0.98
C ALA A 79 7.28 -6.99 1.43
N ALA A 80 7.43 -6.58 2.69
CA ALA A 80 6.77 -5.39 3.22
C ALA A 80 7.69 -4.64 4.17
N ASN A 81 7.58 -3.31 4.18
CA ASN A 81 8.28 -2.44 5.11
C ASN A 81 7.31 -1.45 5.76
N ASN A 82 7.71 -0.94 6.92
CA ASN A 82 7.00 0.15 7.58
C ASN A 82 6.94 1.37 6.67
N ALA A 83 5.77 2.00 6.62
CA ALA A 83 5.55 3.23 5.89
C ALA A 83 5.59 4.44 6.83
N GLN A 84 6.19 5.52 6.35
CA GLN A 84 6.09 6.82 6.99
C GLN A 84 4.81 7.51 6.52
N TYR A 85 4.09 8.09 7.45
CA TYR A 85 2.83 8.79 7.20
C TYR A 85 3.05 10.29 7.19
N PHE A 86 2.50 10.96 6.17
CA PHE A 86 2.56 12.41 6.00
C PHE A 86 1.17 12.96 5.74
N HIS A 87 0.75 13.90 6.56
CA HIS A 87 -0.50 14.64 6.39
C HIS A 87 -0.34 16.05 6.95
N THR A 88 -0.80 17.04 6.20
CA THR A 88 -0.87 18.43 6.65
C THR A 88 -2.30 18.73 7.08
N ALA A 89 -2.48 19.21 8.30
CA ALA A 89 -3.80 19.59 8.83
C ALA A 89 -4.52 20.57 7.90
N GLY A 90 -5.80 20.32 7.66
CA GLY A 90 -6.63 21.12 6.77
C GLY A 90 -6.60 20.70 5.30
N THR A 91 -5.71 19.80 4.90
CA THR A 91 -5.72 19.24 3.54
C THR A 91 -6.55 17.95 3.48
N LYS A 92 -6.98 17.60 2.27
CA LYS A 92 -7.77 16.37 2.02
C LYS A 92 -6.91 15.21 1.56
N GLU A 93 -5.60 15.29 1.73
CA GLU A 93 -4.67 14.30 1.24
C GLU A 93 -3.68 13.83 2.30
N CYS A 94 -3.22 12.60 2.14
CA CYS A 94 -2.11 12.05 2.90
C CYS A 94 -1.21 11.22 2.00
N LYS A 95 0.01 10.98 2.46
CA LYS A 95 0.98 10.11 1.80
C LYS A 95 1.52 9.08 2.76
N LEU A 96 1.80 7.90 2.23
CA LEU A 96 2.56 6.85 2.91
C LEU A 96 3.76 6.50 2.03
N VAL A 97 4.93 6.47 2.63
CA VAL A 97 6.19 6.22 1.92
C VAL A 97 6.96 5.10 2.59
N ALA A 98 7.36 4.10 1.83
CA ALA A 98 8.25 3.05 2.29
C ALA A 98 9.40 2.85 1.30
N THR A 99 10.57 2.51 1.82
CA THR A 99 11.77 2.27 1.02
C THR A 99 12.25 0.84 1.23
N PHE A 100 12.47 0.14 0.13
CA PHE A 100 13.12 -1.17 0.11
C PHE A 100 14.58 -0.95 -0.31
N GLY A 101 15.48 -1.08 0.65
CA GLY A 101 16.90 -0.83 0.45
C GLY A 101 17.62 -1.95 -0.28
N THR A 102 18.94 -1.86 -0.31
CA THR A 102 19.79 -2.90 -0.87
C THR A 102 19.54 -4.25 -0.16
N GLY A 103 19.51 -5.30 -0.94
CA GLY A 103 19.24 -6.65 -0.41
C GLY A 103 17.78 -6.96 -0.08
N GLN A 104 16.87 -5.99 -0.17
CA GLN A 104 15.44 -6.18 0.12
C GLN A 104 14.61 -6.25 -1.17
N ALA A 105 13.51 -7.01 -1.13
CA ALA A 105 12.52 -7.07 -2.22
C ALA A 105 13.14 -7.30 -3.61
N ILE A 106 14.11 -8.21 -3.69
CA ILE A 106 14.80 -8.52 -4.95
C ILE A 106 13.85 -9.31 -5.86
N GLY A 107 13.64 -8.84 -7.06
CA GLY A 107 12.80 -9.50 -8.05
C GLY A 107 12.11 -8.56 -9.03
N ALA A 108 11.25 -9.13 -9.85
CA ALA A 108 10.41 -8.41 -10.81
C ALA A 108 9.13 -7.94 -10.11
N ILE A 109 9.16 -6.75 -9.54
CA ILE A 109 8.04 -6.18 -8.79
C ILE A 109 6.98 -5.68 -9.77
N THR A 110 5.75 -6.15 -9.60
CA THR A 110 4.61 -5.86 -10.48
C THR A 110 3.37 -5.40 -9.72
N GLU A 111 3.35 -5.50 -8.41
CA GLU A 111 2.22 -5.10 -7.58
C GLU A 111 2.67 -4.45 -6.28
N ALA A 112 1.82 -3.60 -5.71
CA ALA A 112 2.03 -2.98 -4.42
C ALA A 112 0.69 -2.70 -3.72
N ALA A 113 0.72 -2.59 -2.40
CA ALA A 113 -0.45 -2.27 -1.58
C ALA A 113 -0.05 -1.56 -0.29
N VAL A 114 -0.92 -0.69 0.19
CA VAL A 114 -0.89 -0.25 1.59
C VAL A 114 -1.65 -1.30 2.40
N CYS A 115 -1.10 -1.73 3.50
CA CYS A 115 -1.70 -2.80 4.29
C CYS A 115 -1.52 -2.62 5.79
N TYR A 116 -2.32 -3.36 6.56
CA TYR A 116 -2.12 -3.55 7.98
C TYR A 116 -1.73 -5.00 8.26
N GLN A 117 -1.11 -5.20 9.41
CA GLN A 117 -0.80 -6.53 9.92
C GLN A 117 -2.00 -7.09 10.68
N ASN A 118 -2.42 -8.28 10.31
CA ASN A 118 -3.46 -9.02 11.02
C ASN A 118 -2.82 -10.04 11.95
N GLY A 119 -2.88 -9.79 13.25
CA GLY A 119 -2.28 -10.65 14.26
C GLY A 119 -1.01 -10.05 14.88
N THR A 120 -0.25 -10.87 15.57
CA THR A 120 0.96 -10.48 16.33
C THR A 120 2.26 -10.94 15.68
N SER A 121 2.17 -11.75 14.65
CA SER A 121 3.36 -12.24 13.91
C SER A 121 3.90 -11.14 12.98
N ALA A 122 5.12 -11.30 12.52
CA ALA A 122 5.69 -10.43 11.49
C ALA A 122 4.79 -10.38 10.25
N ILE A 123 4.78 -9.24 9.58
CA ILE A 123 3.99 -9.08 8.37
C ILE A 123 4.55 -9.95 7.24
N ASP A 124 3.71 -10.79 6.67
CA ASP A 124 4.07 -11.74 5.62
C ASP A 124 2.88 -11.99 4.68
N ASN A 125 2.99 -12.99 3.82
CA ASN A 125 1.94 -13.39 2.89
C ASN A 125 0.61 -13.76 3.58
N ASN A 126 0.65 -14.27 4.80
CA ASN A 126 -0.55 -14.73 5.52
C ASN A 126 -1.15 -13.64 6.41
N THR A 127 -0.34 -12.73 6.89
CA THR A 127 -0.72 -11.75 7.91
C THR A 127 -1.01 -10.36 7.37
N HIS A 128 -0.69 -10.04 6.11
CA HIS A 128 -1.02 -8.74 5.55
C HIS A 128 -2.46 -8.70 5.05
N VAL A 129 -3.13 -7.57 5.28
CA VAL A 129 -4.45 -7.26 4.70
C VAL A 129 -4.34 -5.95 3.94
N ALA A 130 -4.66 -6.00 2.66
CA ALA A 130 -4.51 -4.87 1.76
C ALA A 130 -5.71 -3.92 1.82
N PHE A 131 -5.43 -2.64 1.94
CA PHE A 131 -6.39 -1.56 1.80
C PHE A 131 -6.69 -1.27 0.32
N ASP A 132 -5.67 -1.35 -0.50
CA ASP A 132 -5.71 -1.07 -1.92
C ASP A 132 -4.77 -2.04 -2.66
N ARG A 133 -4.79 -1.98 -3.98
CA ARG A 133 -3.83 -2.71 -4.79
C ARG A 133 -3.61 -1.99 -6.11
N VAL A 134 -2.36 -1.92 -6.51
CA VAL A 134 -1.94 -1.41 -7.82
C VAL A 134 -1.10 -2.48 -8.52
N VAL A 135 -1.27 -2.59 -9.82
CA VAL A 135 -0.47 -3.46 -10.71
C VAL A 135 0.16 -2.60 -11.79
N PHE A 136 1.42 -2.85 -12.08
CA PHE A 136 2.20 -2.07 -13.03
C PHE A 136 3.19 -2.96 -13.79
N PRO A 137 3.75 -2.50 -14.93
CA PRO A 137 4.81 -3.22 -15.63
C PRO A 137 5.99 -3.51 -14.71
N ALA A 138 6.60 -4.67 -14.87
CA ALA A 138 7.65 -5.15 -13.97
C ALA A 138 8.80 -4.14 -13.81
N ILE A 139 9.11 -3.85 -12.55
CA ILE A 139 10.33 -3.15 -12.15
C ILE A 139 11.28 -4.20 -11.58
N ASN A 140 12.40 -4.40 -12.26
CA ASN A 140 13.38 -5.42 -11.89
C ASN A 140 14.35 -4.84 -10.85
N LYS A 141 14.07 -5.13 -9.57
CA LYS A 141 14.93 -4.68 -8.48
C LYS A 141 16.04 -5.69 -8.21
N GLY A 142 17.26 -5.29 -8.43
CA GLY A 142 18.46 -6.05 -8.07
C GLY A 142 18.89 -5.80 -6.62
N ARG A 143 19.94 -6.51 -6.21
CA ARG A 143 20.48 -6.47 -4.85
C ARG A 143 20.96 -5.08 -4.44
N GLU A 144 21.56 -4.33 -5.34
CA GLU A 144 22.16 -3.02 -5.08
C GLU A 144 21.20 -1.86 -5.32
N ASP A 145 19.99 -2.15 -5.78
CA ASP A 145 18.99 -1.14 -6.09
C ASP A 145 18.17 -0.75 -4.84
N VAL A 146 17.66 0.46 -4.84
CA VAL A 146 16.75 0.98 -3.81
C VAL A 146 15.41 1.33 -4.47
N TYR A 147 14.31 0.82 -3.91
CA TYR A 147 12.96 1.07 -4.42
C TYR A 147 12.13 1.84 -3.40
N THR A 148 11.71 3.04 -3.77
CA THR A 148 10.86 3.90 -2.93
C THR A 148 9.44 3.91 -3.47
N CYS A 149 8.50 3.48 -2.63
CA CYS A 149 7.07 3.44 -2.93
C CYS A 149 6.34 4.55 -2.21
N THR A 150 5.56 5.34 -2.93
CA THR A 150 4.71 6.39 -2.37
C THR A 150 3.26 6.16 -2.78
N PHE A 151 2.40 6.04 -1.78
CA PHE A 151 0.95 6.06 -1.98
C PHE A 151 0.40 7.39 -1.52
N LYS A 152 -0.39 8.03 -2.37
CA LYS A 152 -1.09 9.28 -2.06
C LYS A 152 -2.59 9.01 -2.11
N PHE A 153 -3.29 9.39 -1.04
CA PHE A 153 -4.75 9.30 -0.97
C PHE A 153 -5.36 10.68 -0.88
N VAL A 154 -6.39 10.89 -1.67
CA VAL A 154 -7.18 12.13 -1.67
C VAL A 154 -8.62 11.78 -1.35
N PHE A 155 -9.17 12.43 -0.32
CA PHE A 155 -10.57 12.33 0.05
C PHE A 155 -11.31 13.53 -0.52
N GLY A 156 -12.45 13.32 -1.17
CA GLY A 156 -13.20 14.41 -1.75
C GLY A 156 -14.38 13.97 -2.60
N GLU A 157 -14.95 14.93 -3.32
CA GLU A 157 -16.03 14.63 -4.25
C GLU A 157 -15.47 13.92 -5.48
N LEU A 158 -16.11 12.78 -5.81
CA LEU A 158 -15.89 12.13 -7.09
C LEU A 158 -16.65 12.95 -8.14
N LYS A 159 -15.92 13.52 -9.07
CA LYS A 159 -16.55 14.10 -10.26
C LYS A 159 -17.03 12.97 -11.15
N GLU A 160 -18.32 13.00 -11.43
CA GLU A 160 -18.91 12.11 -12.42
C GLU A 160 -18.43 12.48 -13.84
#